data_e92562a7132358afab63def2268ff3ad
#
_entry.id   e92562a7132358afab63def2268ff3ad
#
_cell.length_a   1.000
_cell.length_b   1.000
_cell.length_c   1.000
_cell.angle_alpha   90.00
_cell.angle_beta   90.00
_cell.angle_gamma   90.00
#
_symmetry.space_group_name_H-M   'P 1'
#
loop_
_entity.id
_entity.type
_entity.pdbx_description
1 polymer ?
#
loop_
_entity_poly.entity_id
_entity_poly.type
_entity_poly.pdbx_seq_one_letter_code
_entity_poly.pdbx_strand_id
1 'polypeptide(L)'
;MIDFRFPYILYIYFPLILLWIYWIYQGRRQKVLGTTDSYLRARLLSKMNTNRIKWKQRFLFLSTIVLIFAASGPKIGVRLAPLERKGVDLVFAIDVSTSMNAEDVKPNRLEKSKFEISQMIRQLKGDRIALIVFAGSSHLYLPLTSDYEAARLFLDKIDTSMIPTQGTALSAALQTGLSAYIEDESKYKVLVLVTDGEDHEGQAIDLARQASKRGMIVHTVGVGTESGSLIPVNDAQGIRDYKRDGDGKLVTSILNESILRDIADAGNGSYVRFDNKPANFRAIMNAIDSMEKRTLKSNVYSEYEDQYQSFGILSVGLMMVGMLMPTRNKKQEEWRGRFVQ
;
A
#
# COMPACT_ATOMS: atom_id res chain seq x y z
N MET A 1 4.84 -11.48 19.88
CA MET A 1 6.26 -11.87 20.06
C MET A 1 7.03 -10.58 20.26
N ILE A 2 7.93 -10.49 21.23
CA ILE A 2 8.80 -9.32 21.40
C ILE A 2 10.01 -9.56 20.51
N ASP A 3 10.22 -8.69 19.54
CA ASP A 3 11.41 -8.70 18.69
C ASP A 3 12.38 -7.61 19.17
N PHE A 4 13.68 -7.74 18.87
CA PHE A 4 14.70 -6.82 19.30
C PHE A 4 15.49 -6.30 18.11
N ARG A 5 15.69 -4.98 18.05
CA ARG A 5 16.49 -4.36 16.99
C ARG A 5 17.98 -4.75 17.07
N PHE A 6 18.50 -4.87 18.31
CA PHE A 6 19.90 -5.20 18.57
C PHE A 6 20.01 -6.31 19.63
N PRO A 7 19.67 -7.57 19.31
CA PRO A 7 19.65 -8.67 20.28
C PRO A 7 21.00 -8.95 20.93
N TYR A 8 22.10 -8.64 20.25
CA TYR A 8 23.45 -8.82 20.77
C TYR A 8 23.77 -7.95 22.02
N ILE A 9 23.06 -6.83 22.22
CA ILE A 9 23.20 -5.99 23.41
C ILE A 9 22.79 -6.74 24.68
N LEU A 10 21.89 -7.70 24.59
CA LEU A 10 21.44 -8.51 25.71
C LEU A 10 22.59 -9.37 26.29
N TYR A 11 23.60 -9.70 25.50
CA TYR A 11 24.78 -10.43 26.02
C TYR A 11 25.56 -9.63 27.05
N ILE A 12 25.42 -8.31 27.14
CA ILE A 12 26.04 -7.44 28.18
C ILE A 12 25.50 -7.79 29.57
N TYR A 13 24.34 -8.40 29.69
CA TYR A 13 23.84 -8.85 30.98
C TYR A 13 24.75 -9.90 31.62
N PHE A 14 25.39 -10.74 30.82
CA PHE A 14 26.26 -11.82 31.36
C PHE A 14 27.45 -11.30 32.13
N PRO A 15 28.35 -10.44 31.61
CA PRO A 15 29.43 -9.87 32.37
C PRO A 15 28.94 -8.97 33.51
N LEU A 16 27.81 -8.29 33.37
CA LEU A 16 27.26 -7.44 34.42
C LEU A 16 26.78 -8.24 35.63
N ILE A 17 26.16 -9.41 35.43
CA ILE A 17 25.76 -10.34 36.46
C ILE A 17 27.02 -10.90 37.19
N LEU A 18 28.05 -11.28 36.42
CA LEU A 18 29.32 -11.76 37.01
C LEU A 18 29.99 -10.70 37.87
N LEU A 19 30.00 -9.45 37.40
CA LEU A 19 30.57 -8.32 38.14
C LEU A 19 29.77 -8.02 39.41
N TRP A 20 28.45 -8.15 39.37
CA TRP A 20 27.58 -7.99 40.53
C TRP A 20 27.78 -9.09 41.57
N ILE A 21 27.91 -10.36 41.16
CA ILE A 21 28.21 -11.51 42.02
C ILE A 21 29.58 -11.32 42.67
N TYR A 22 30.59 -10.92 41.88
CA TYR A 22 31.92 -10.62 42.38
C TYR A 22 31.91 -9.52 43.46
N TRP A 23 31.12 -8.47 43.25
CA TRP A 23 30.99 -7.34 44.18
C TRP A 23 30.31 -7.74 45.49
N ILE A 24 29.29 -8.59 45.45
CA ILE A 24 28.65 -9.19 46.64
C ILE A 24 29.67 -10.06 47.41
N TYR A 25 30.44 -10.86 46.66
CA TYR A 25 31.45 -11.73 47.27
C TYR A 25 32.56 -10.91 47.98
N GLN A 26 33.09 -9.90 47.33
CA GLN A 26 34.07 -8.97 47.94
C GLN A 26 33.48 -8.25 49.15
N GLY A 27 32.27 -7.78 49.10
CA GLY A 27 31.60 -7.13 50.23
C GLY A 27 31.44 -8.04 51.45
N ARG A 28 31.24 -9.36 51.23
CA ARG A 28 31.24 -10.37 52.28
C ARG A 28 32.65 -10.62 52.83
N ARG A 29 33.66 -10.71 51.98
CA ARG A 29 35.08 -10.96 52.35
C ARG A 29 35.66 -9.83 53.16
N GLN A 30 35.36 -8.58 52.83
CA GLN A 30 35.81 -7.41 53.60
C GLN A 30 35.20 -7.34 55.01
N LYS A 31 34.02 -7.91 55.23
CA LYS A 31 33.42 -8.04 56.57
C LYS A 31 34.12 -9.08 57.43
N VAL A 32 34.70 -10.11 56.82
CA VAL A 32 35.45 -11.19 57.55
C VAL A 32 36.90 -10.79 57.84
N LEU A 33 37.52 -9.98 56.97
CA LEU A 33 38.89 -9.53 57.07
C LEU A 33 39.05 -8.19 57.81
N GLY A 34 38.04 -7.76 58.56
CA GLY A 34 38.00 -6.45 59.24
C GLY A 34 38.91 -6.32 60.45
N THR A 35 40.21 -6.29 60.24
CA THR A 35 41.19 -5.90 61.17
C THR A 35 41.83 -4.58 60.83
N THR A 36 41.07 -3.48 60.93
CA THR A 36 41.69 -2.14 60.95
C THR A 36 40.74 -1.17 61.64
N ASP A 37 41.15 -0.58 62.74
CA ASP A 37 40.50 0.49 63.50
C ASP A 37 38.96 0.46 63.58
N SER A 38 38.45 -0.39 64.44
CA SER A 38 37.00 -0.50 64.77
C SER A 38 36.42 0.84 65.24
N TYR A 39 37.22 1.70 65.88
CA TYR A 39 36.81 2.99 66.45
C TYR A 39 36.50 4.05 65.34
N LEU A 40 37.40 4.21 64.41
CA LEU A 40 37.24 5.14 63.32
C LEU A 40 36.08 4.71 62.37
N ARG A 41 35.96 3.41 62.08
CA ARG A 41 34.84 2.84 61.34
C ARG A 41 33.49 3.04 62.03
N ALA A 42 33.40 2.79 63.33
CA ALA A 42 32.22 2.99 64.13
C ALA A 42 31.77 4.47 64.09
N ARG A 43 32.72 5.41 64.19
CA ARG A 43 32.44 6.85 64.17
C ARG A 43 32.01 7.37 62.77
N LEU A 44 32.61 6.87 61.70
CA LEU A 44 32.24 7.26 60.32
C LEU A 44 30.95 6.60 59.87
N LEU A 45 30.70 5.33 60.21
CA LEU A 45 29.51 4.58 59.84
C LEU A 45 28.29 4.87 60.71
N SER A 46 28.46 5.43 61.91
CA SER A 46 27.35 5.75 62.83
C SER A 46 26.37 6.78 62.24
N LYS A 47 26.87 7.64 61.36
CA LYS A 47 26.05 8.63 60.64
C LYS A 47 25.44 8.11 59.33
N MET A 48 25.75 6.88 58.89
CA MET A 48 25.28 6.32 57.63
C MET A 48 24.21 5.26 57.86
N ASN A 49 23.14 5.35 57.10
CA ASN A 49 22.09 4.34 57.13
C ASN A 49 22.38 3.24 56.10
N THR A 50 22.87 2.10 56.59
CA THR A 50 23.23 0.96 55.74
C THR A 50 22.10 0.42 54.88
N ASN A 51 20.85 0.50 55.35
CA ASN A 51 19.69 0.07 54.58
C ASN A 51 19.44 1.03 53.39
N ARG A 52 19.57 2.33 53.58
CA ARG A 52 19.41 3.32 52.49
C ARG A 52 20.50 3.19 51.45
N ILE A 53 21.73 2.88 51.84
CA ILE A 53 22.82 2.60 50.91
C ILE A 53 22.51 1.37 50.06
N LYS A 54 21.98 0.29 50.66
CA LYS A 54 21.58 -0.91 49.93
C LYS A 54 20.46 -0.63 48.94
N TRP A 55 19.47 0.17 49.33
CA TRP A 55 18.40 0.58 48.44
C TRP A 55 18.90 1.44 47.30
N LYS A 56 19.75 2.41 47.54
CA LYS A 56 20.42 3.22 46.51
C LYS A 56 21.15 2.35 45.50
N GLN A 57 21.91 1.36 45.94
CA GLN A 57 22.62 0.44 45.07
C GLN A 57 21.66 -0.43 44.23
N ARG A 58 20.54 -0.88 44.82
CA ARG A 58 19.50 -1.64 44.11
C ARG A 58 18.85 -0.81 43.01
N PHE A 59 18.50 0.45 43.28
CA PHE A 59 17.94 1.34 42.29
C PHE A 59 18.88 1.60 41.12
N LEU A 60 20.17 1.87 41.40
CA LEU A 60 21.16 2.08 40.35
C LEU A 60 21.40 0.81 39.52
N PHE A 61 21.44 -0.35 40.15
CA PHE A 61 21.57 -1.63 39.46
C PHE A 61 20.34 -1.93 38.58
N LEU A 62 19.13 -1.72 39.11
CA LEU A 62 17.89 -1.90 38.34
C LEU A 62 17.82 -0.92 37.18
N SER A 63 18.21 0.33 37.38
CA SER A 63 18.32 1.32 36.31
C SER A 63 19.23 0.85 35.18
N THR A 64 20.41 0.29 35.51
CA THR A 64 21.36 -0.24 34.51
C THR A 64 20.74 -1.41 33.72
N ILE A 65 20.02 -2.31 34.39
CA ILE A 65 19.31 -3.42 33.72
C ILE A 65 18.27 -2.88 32.73
N VAL A 66 17.43 -1.94 33.18
CA VAL A 66 16.40 -1.34 32.31
C VAL A 66 17.02 -0.57 31.15
N LEU A 67 18.17 0.09 31.37
CA LEU A 67 18.90 0.81 30.33
C LEU A 67 19.42 -0.12 29.24
N ILE A 68 20.01 -1.26 29.60
CA ILE A 68 20.48 -2.27 28.64
C ILE A 68 19.29 -2.85 27.86
N PHE A 69 18.15 -3.08 28.54
CA PHE A 69 16.93 -3.52 27.88
C PHE A 69 16.41 -2.47 26.89
N ALA A 70 16.38 -1.19 27.28
CA ALA A 70 16.02 -0.10 26.37
C ALA A 70 16.98 -0.02 25.17
N ALA A 71 18.30 -0.16 25.39
CA ALA A 71 19.30 -0.12 24.34
C ALA A 71 19.19 -1.30 23.36
N SER A 72 18.65 -2.45 23.77
CA SER A 72 18.39 -3.59 22.88
C SER A 72 17.29 -3.31 21.87
N GLY A 73 16.53 -2.19 22.02
CA GLY A 73 15.47 -1.77 21.10
C GLY A 73 14.30 -2.76 21.06
N PRO A 74 13.55 -2.96 22.17
CA PRO A 74 12.39 -3.83 22.15
C PRO A 74 11.32 -3.27 21.23
N LYS A 75 10.91 -4.07 20.26
CA LYS A 75 9.86 -3.77 19.31
C LYS A 75 8.55 -4.35 19.84
N ILE A 76 7.65 -3.48 20.29
CA ILE A 76 6.38 -3.86 20.88
C ILE A 76 5.27 -3.03 20.22
N GLY A 77 4.25 -3.71 19.68
CA GLY A 77 3.14 -3.05 19.00
C GLY A 77 3.29 -3.08 17.49
N VAL A 78 2.20 -2.71 16.82
CA VAL A 78 2.04 -2.72 15.38
C VAL A 78 1.68 -1.32 14.94
N ARG A 79 2.53 -0.67 14.18
CA ARG A 79 2.22 0.61 13.57
C ARG A 79 1.91 0.39 12.10
N LEU A 80 0.78 0.90 11.64
CA LEU A 80 0.46 0.96 10.22
C LEU A 80 1.38 2.01 9.59
N ALA A 81 2.42 1.58 8.90
CA ALA A 81 3.23 2.47 8.10
C ALA A 81 2.56 2.69 6.74
N PRO A 82 2.38 3.93 6.27
CA PRO A 82 1.91 4.16 4.91
C PRO A 82 2.98 3.67 3.93
N LEU A 83 2.67 2.64 3.16
CA LEU A 83 3.52 2.21 2.06
C LEU A 83 3.34 3.21 0.91
N GLU A 84 4.34 4.02 0.65
CA GLU A 84 4.35 4.92 -0.49
C GLU A 84 4.57 4.11 -1.78
N ARG A 85 3.51 3.88 -2.54
CA ARG A 85 3.60 3.29 -3.88
C ARG A 85 3.61 4.39 -4.93
N LYS A 86 4.51 4.28 -5.90
CA LYS A 86 4.53 5.11 -7.11
C LYS A 86 3.74 4.37 -8.19
N GLY A 87 2.76 4.99 -8.77
CA GLY A 87 1.95 4.36 -9.81
C GLY A 87 0.94 5.32 -10.44
N VAL A 88 0.33 4.86 -11.52
CA VAL A 88 -0.71 5.53 -12.31
C VAL A 88 -2.05 4.83 -12.03
N ASP A 89 -3.15 5.58 -12.08
CA ASP A 89 -4.48 5.00 -12.06
C ASP A 89 -4.92 4.71 -13.49
N LEU A 90 -5.08 3.42 -13.80
CA LEU A 90 -5.38 2.92 -15.12
C LEU A 90 -6.79 2.34 -15.15
N VAL A 91 -7.66 2.92 -15.96
CA VAL A 91 -9.02 2.44 -16.15
C VAL A 91 -9.16 1.83 -17.54
N PHE A 92 -9.57 0.58 -17.64
CA PHE A 92 -9.95 -0.07 -18.89
C PHE A 92 -11.46 0.01 -19.06
N ALA A 93 -11.92 0.68 -20.09
CA ALA A 93 -13.31 0.66 -20.52
C ALA A 93 -13.46 -0.31 -21.70
N ILE A 94 -14.18 -1.39 -21.48
CA ILE A 94 -14.27 -2.53 -22.38
C ILE A 94 -15.67 -2.58 -22.97
N ASP A 95 -15.74 -2.52 -24.27
CA ASP A 95 -16.97 -2.71 -25.03
C ASP A 95 -17.46 -4.16 -24.93
N VAL A 96 -18.70 -4.33 -24.49
CA VAL A 96 -19.40 -5.62 -24.42
C VAL A 96 -20.65 -5.66 -25.33
N SER A 97 -20.71 -4.76 -26.30
CA SER A 97 -21.78 -4.81 -27.33
C SER A 97 -21.72 -6.10 -28.14
N THR A 98 -22.82 -6.45 -28.78
CA THR A 98 -22.89 -7.69 -29.57
C THR A 98 -21.91 -7.73 -30.74
N SER A 99 -21.46 -6.59 -31.26
CA SER A 99 -20.44 -6.51 -32.31
C SER A 99 -19.09 -7.08 -31.88
N MET A 100 -18.79 -7.07 -30.56
CA MET A 100 -17.59 -7.68 -30.00
C MET A 100 -17.53 -9.21 -30.04
N ASN A 101 -18.65 -9.87 -30.42
CA ASN A 101 -18.68 -11.30 -30.76
C ASN A 101 -18.17 -11.59 -32.18
N ALA A 102 -17.93 -10.58 -33.03
CA ALA A 102 -17.41 -10.77 -34.38
C ALA A 102 -16.07 -11.51 -34.36
N GLU A 103 -15.87 -12.39 -35.37
CA GLU A 103 -14.74 -13.33 -35.41
C GLU A 103 -13.69 -12.98 -36.50
N ASP A 104 -13.67 -11.74 -36.93
CA ASP A 104 -12.62 -11.21 -37.82
C ASP A 104 -11.25 -11.19 -37.11
N VAL A 105 -11.27 -11.12 -35.79
CA VAL A 105 -10.11 -11.32 -34.91
C VAL A 105 -10.34 -12.57 -34.05
N LYS A 106 -9.36 -13.46 -33.97
CA LYS A 106 -9.53 -14.76 -33.30
C LYS A 106 -9.22 -14.68 -31.79
N PRO A 107 -9.99 -15.40 -30.93
CA PRO A 107 -11.18 -16.19 -31.27
C PRO A 107 -12.41 -15.34 -31.63
N ASN A 108 -12.62 -14.21 -30.96
CA ASN A 108 -13.50 -13.10 -31.28
C ASN A 108 -12.91 -11.80 -30.75
N ARG A 109 -13.52 -10.64 -31.06
CA ARG A 109 -12.99 -9.33 -30.63
C ARG A 109 -12.91 -9.19 -29.12
N LEU A 110 -13.93 -9.62 -28.36
CA LEU A 110 -13.94 -9.54 -26.90
C LEU A 110 -12.85 -10.40 -26.25
N GLU A 111 -12.74 -11.66 -26.63
CA GLU A 111 -11.74 -12.58 -26.07
C GLU A 111 -10.30 -12.13 -26.42
N LYS A 112 -10.11 -11.60 -27.64
CA LYS A 112 -8.82 -10.99 -28.02
C LYS A 112 -8.50 -9.79 -27.12
N SER A 113 -9.48 -8.92 -26.87
CA SER A 113 -9.32 -7.76 -25.98
C SER A 113 -8.95 -8.17 -24.56
N LYS A 114 -9.66 -9.15 -23.98
CA LYS A 114 -9.38 -9.72 -22.66
C LYS A 114 -7.96 -10.26 -22.58
N PHE A 115 -7.55 -11.00 -23.60
CA PHE A 115 -6.18 -11.55 -23.66
C PHE A 115 -5.11 -10.44 -23.63
N GLU A 116 -5.24 -9.44 -24.51
CA GLU A 116 -4.25 -8.37 -24.61
C GLU A 116 -4.23 -7.48 -23.36
N ILE A 117 -5.39 -7.16 -22.78
CA ILE A 117 -5.50 -6.42 -21.51
C ILE A 117 -4.84 -7.24 -20.37
N SER A 118 -5.07 -8.56 -20.33
CA SER A 118 -4.41 -9.43 -19.35
C SER A 118 -2.89 -9.40 -19.47
N GLN A 119 -2.35 -9.32 -20.71
CA GLN A 119 -0.90 -9.16 -20.94
C GLN A 119 -0.40 -7.79 -20.48
N MET A 120 -1.18 -6.71 -20.68
CA MET A 120 -0.84 -5.38 -20.17
C MET A 120 -0.80 -5.39 -18.64
N ILE A 121 -1.81 -5.97 -17.98
CA ILE A 121 -1.90 -6.07 -16.51
C ILE A 121 -0.67 -6.77 -15.92
N ARG A 122 -0.15 -7.82 -16.57
CA ARG A 122 1.06 -8.54 -16.13
C ARG A 122 2.32 -7.68 -16.13
N GLN A 123 2.37 -6.62 -16.93
CA GLN A 123 3.54 -5.74 -17.05
C GLN A 123 3.49 -4.55 -16.07
N LEU A 124 2.33 -4.29 -15.47
CA LEU A 124 2.15 -3.18 -14.53
C LEU A 124 2.88 -3.43 -13.20
N LYS A 125 3.42 -2.34 -12.62
CA LYS A 125 4.17 -2.41 -11.36
C LYS A 125 3.83 -1.21 -10.47
N GLY A 126 2.96 -1.45 -9.48
CA GLY A 126 2.61 -0.41 -8.52
C GLY A 126 1.45 0.49 -8.95
N ASP A 127 0.85 0.24 -10.11
CA ASP A 127 -0.31 0.95 -10.64
C ASP A 127 -1.62 0.42 -10.04
N ARG A 128 -2.70 1.22 -10.05
CA ARG A 128 -4.05 0.75 -9.71
C ARG A 128 -4.84 0.54 -11.00
N ILE A 129 -5.72 -0.45 -10.99
CA ILE A 129 -6.55 -0.82 -12.14
C ILE A 129 -8.02 -0.73 -11.77
N ALA A 130 -8.84 -0.21 -12.68
CA ALA A 130 -10.29 -0.35 -12.65
C ALA A 130 -10.78 -0.92 -13.98
N LEU A 131 -11.92 -1.60 -13.95
CA LEU A 131 -12.59 -2.12 -15.12
C LEU A 131 -13.97 -1.50 -15.25
N ILE A 132 -14.26 -0.97 -16.42
CA ILE A 132 -15.57 -0.48 -16.86
C ILE A 132 -16.03 -1.39 -17.98
N VAL A 133 -17.30 -1.79 -17.94
CA VAL A 133 -17.97 -2.45 -19.06
C VAL A 133 -19.02 -1.51 -19.63
N PHE A 134 -19.11 -1.43 -20.96
CA PHE A 134 -20.09 -0.59 -21.59
C PHE A 134 -20.64 -1.22 -22.90
N ALA A 135 -21.87 -0.85 -23.23
CA ALA A 135 -22.57 -1.11 -24.47
C ALA A 135 -23.55 0.05 -24.71
N GLY A 136 -24.86 -0.14 -24.67
CA GLY A 136 -25.83 0.95 -24.63
C GLY A 136 -25.88 1.72 -23.30
N SER A 137 -25.22 1.24 -22.26
CA SER A 137 -25.00 1.91 -20.98
C SER A 137 -23.60 1.58 -20.49
N SER A 138 -23.11 2.29 -19.45
CA SER A 138 -21.78 2.09 -18.91
C SER A 138 -21.80 1.88 -17.39
N HIS A 139 -21.01 0.92 -16.91
CA HIS A 139 -20.97 0.56 -15.49
C HIS A 139 -19.54 0.32 -15.04
N LEU A 140 -19.19 0.84 -13.85
CA LEU A 140 -17.97 0.52 -13.16
C LEU A 140 -18.07 -0.92 -12.61
N TYR A 141 -17.36 -1.85 -13.25
CA TYR A 141 -17.42 -3.28 -12.93
C TYR A 141 -16.42 -3.67 -11.81
N LEU A 142 -15.22 -3.11 -11.85
CA LEU A 142 -14.22 -3.25 -10.79
C LEU A 142 -13.69 -1.86 -10.44
N PRO A 143 -13.84 -1.41 -9.17
CA PRO A 143 -13.23 -0.17 -8.70
C PRO A 143 -11.71 -0.24 -8.69
N LEU A 144 -11.03 0.92 -8.58
CA LEU A 144 -9.58 1.01 -8.54
C LEU A 144 -8.97 0.11 -7.45
N THR A 145 -8.16 -0.84 -7.90
CA THR A 145 -7.46 -1.80 -7.03
C THR A 145 -6.00 -1.98 -7.46
N SER A 146 -5.14 -2.33 -6.52
CA SER A 146 -3.77 -2.78 -6.78
C SER A 146 -3.64 -4.31 -6.81
N ASP A 147 -4.74 -5.04 -6.66
CA ASP A 147 -4.79 -6.49 -6.77
C ASP A 147 -4.96 -6.92 -8.23
N TYR A 148 -3.84 -7.21 -8.88
CA TYR A 148 -3.81 -7.61 -10.29
C TYR A 148 -4.44 -8.99 -10.55
N GLU A 149 -4.40 -9.89 -9.57
CA GLU A 149 -5.02 -11.20 -9.72
C GLU A 149 -6.55 -11.08 -9.66
N ALA A 150 -7.07 -10.27 -8.74
CA ALA A 150 -8.49 -9.94 -8.72
C ALA A 150 -8.91 -9.27 -10.04
N ALA A 151 -8.15 -8.28 -10.53
CA ALA A 151 -8.46 -7.61 -11.79
C ALA A 151 -8.53 -8.59 -12.98
N ARG A 152 -7.63 -9.56 -13.04
CA ARG A 152 -7.65 -10.60 -14.09
C ARG A 152 -8.82 -11.55 -13.96
N LEU A 153 -9.21 -11.93 -12.74
CA LEU A 153 -10.40 -12.76 -12.51
C LEU A 153 -11.68 -12.05 -12.94
N PHE A 154 -11.81 -10.77 -12.64
CA PHE A 154 -12.94 -9.94 -13.11
C PHE A 154 -12.93 -9.79 -14.62
N LEU A 155 -11.77 -9.51 -15.22
CA LEU A 155 -11.61 -9.41 -16.67
C LEU A 155 -12.05 -10.70 -17.41
N ASP A 156 -11.68 -11.87 -16.86
CA ASP A 156 -12.04 -13.17 -17.43
C ASP A 156 -13.55 -13.40 -17.47
N LYS A 157 -14.30 -12.86 -16.50
CA LYS A 157 -15.76 -12.98 -16.39
C LYS A 157 -16.54 -12.02 -17.27
N ILE A 158 -15.87 -11.09 -17.94
CA ILE A 158 -16.56 -10.14 -18.85
C ILE A 158 -17.13 -10.90 -20.04
N ASP A 159 -18.42 -10.62 -20.33
CA ASP A 159 -19.19 -11.24 -21.39
C ASP A 159 -20.15 -10.23 -22.05
N THR A 160 -20.49 -10.42 -23.31
CA THR A 160 -21.40 -9.54 -24.07
C THR A 160 -22.85 -9.56 -23.57
N SER A 161 -23.22 -10.50 -22.71
CA SER A 161 -24.55 -10.58 -22.10
C SER A 161 -24.68 -9.71 -20.82
N MET A 162 -23.57 -9.13 -20.32
CA MET A 162 -23.59 -8.36 -19.07
C MET A 162 -24.46 -7.10 -19.12
N ILE A 163 -24.57 -6.48 -20.30
CA ILE A 163 -25.37 -5.28 -20.48
C ILE A 163 -26.53 -5.61 -21.42
N PRO A 164 -27.78 -5.63 -20.92
CA PRO A 164 -28.94 -5.96 -21.73
C PRO A 164 -29.23 -4.93 -22.83
N THR A 165 -28.97 -3.63 -22.55
CA THR A 165 -29.14 -2.55 -23.49
C THR A 165 -28.02 -2.57 -24.51
N GLN A 166 -28.36 -2.95 -25.75
CA GLN A 166 -27.39 -2.99 -26.83
C GLN A 166 -27.16 -1.61 -27.44
N GLY A 167 -26.01 -1.43 -28.08
CA GLY A 167 -25.54 -0.17 -28.65
C GLY A 167 -24.11 0.08 -28.17
N THR A 168 -23.52 1.21 -28.56
CA THR A 168 -22.17 1.59 -28.16
C THR A 168 -22.20 3.05 -27.74
N ALA A 169 -22.32 3.29 -26.45
CA ALA A 169 -22.34 4.61 -25.84
C ALA A 169 -20.93 5.00 -25.36
N LEU A 170 -20.05 5.43 -26.28
CA LEU A 170 -18.68 5.85 -25.98
C LEU A 170 -18.65 7.02 -25.01
N SER A 171 -19.62 7.94 -25.15
CA SER A 171 -19.81 9.09 -24.26
C SER A 171 -20.02 8.65 -22.81
N ALA A 172 -20.89 7.66 -22.57
CA ALA A 172 -21.18 7.12 -21.26
C ALA A 172 -19.94 6.43 -20.66
N ALA A 173 -19.16 5.70 -21.48
CA ALA A 173 -17.92 5.06 -21.05
C ALA A 173 -16.88 6.10 -20.59
N LEU A 174 -16.69 7.19 -21.33
CA LEU A 174 -15.78 8.29 -20.96
C LEU A 174 -16.25 8.99 -19.68
N GLN A 175 -17.55 9.22 -19.50
CA GLN A 175 -18.11 9.85 -18.30
C GLN A 175 -17.96 8.95 -17.06
N THR A 176 -18.23 7.65 -17.20
CA THR A 176 -17.99 6.67 -16.13
C THR A 176 -16.51 6.59 -15.80
N GLY A 177 -15.62 6.65 -16.80
CA GLY A 177 -14.17 6.73 -16.63
C GLY A 177 -13.75 7.93 -15.79
N LEU A 178 -14.28 9.10 -16.07
CA LEU A 178 -14.02 10.31 -15.27
C LEU A 178 -14.46 10.16 -13.81
N SER A 179 -15.60 9.51 -13.55
CA SER A 179 -16.14 9.32 -12.20
C SER A 179 -15.49 8.16 -11.44
N ALA A 180 -14.77 7.26 -12.12
CA ALA A 180 -14.06 6.15 -11.49
C ALA A 180 -12.83 6.57 -10.66
N TYR A 181 -12.33 7.78 -10.88
CA TYR A 181 -11.18 8.32 -10.15
C TYR A 181 -11.63 9.04 -8.88
N ILE A 182 -10.89 8.81 -7.79
CA ILE A 182 -11.05 9.57 -6.54
C ILE A 182 -10.42 10.95 -6.75
N GLU A 183 -11.18 12.02 -6.55
CA GLU A 183 -10.84 13.39 -7.00
C GLU A 183 -9.50 13.92 -6.48
N ASP A 184 -9.01 13.50 -5.32
CA ASP A 184 -7.81 14.07 -4.68
C ASP A 184 -6.59 13.15 -4.63
N GLU A 185 -6.67 11.90 -5.05
CA GLU A 185 -5.61 10.92 -4.76
C GLU A 185 -4.63 10.64 -5.92
N SER A 186 -5.01 10.87 -7.17
CA SER A 186 -4.17 10.53 -8.32
C SER A 186 -3.82 11.72 -9.19
N LYS A 187 -2.53 11.92 -9.42
CA LYS A 187 -2.01 12.95 -10.35
C LYS A 187 -2.13 12.49 -11.80
N TYR A 188 -1.98 11.21 -12.05
CA TYR A 188 -1.98 10.63 -13.39
C TYR A 188 -3.14 9.65 -13.57
N LYS A 189 -4.07 10.04 -14.43
CA LYS A 189 -5.30 9.31 -14.74
C LYS A 189 -5.25 8.88 -16.18
N VAL A 190 -5.32 7.59 -16.44
CA VAL A 190 -5.26 7.01 -17.78
C VAL A 190 -6.50 6.18 -18.03
N LEU A 191 -7.22 6.48 -19.07
CA LEU A 191 -8.31 5.66 -19.58
C LEU A 191 -7.87 4.96 -20.88
N VAL A 192 -8.07 3.66 -20.96
CA VAL A 192 -7.90 2.86 -22.17
C VAL A 192 -9.27 2.39 -22.62
N LEU A 193 -9.78 2.99 -23.70
CA LEU A 193 -11.07 2.66 -24.29
C LEU A 193 -10.87 1.57 -25.34
N VAL A 194 -11.51 0.40 -25.15
CA VAL A 194 -11.37 -0.77 -26.02
C VAL A 194 -12.69 -1.08 -26.69
N THR A 195 -12.79 -0.88 -28.01
CA THR A 195 -14.04 -0.96 -28.79
C THR A 195 -13.74 -1.16 -30.27
N ASP A 196 -14.76 -1.45 -31.07
CA ASP A 196 -14.69 -1.40 -32.54
C ASP A 196 -15.00 -0.01 -33.13
N GLY A 197 -15.32 0.96 -32.25
CA GLY A 197 -15.54 2.35 -32.67
C GLY A 197 -16.88 2.64 -33.34
N GLU A 198 -17.87 1.76 -33.23
CA GLU A 198 -19.24 2.06 -33.63
C GLU A 198 -19.83 3.05 -32.61
N ASP A 199 -19.87 4.35 -32.95
CA ASP A 199 -20.45 5.41 -32.08
C ASP A 199 -21.80 5.87 -32.65
N HIS A 200 -22.82 5.81 -31.81
CA HIS A 200 -24.16 6.23 -32.18
C HIS A 200 -24.53 7.62 -31.64
N GLU A 201 -23.72 8.23 -30.78
CA GLU A 201 -24.02 9.47 -30.06
C GLU A 201 -23.24 10.70 -30.54
N GLY A 202 -22.07 10.51 -31.15
CA GLY A 202 -21.24 11.58 -31.72
C GLY A 202 -20.61 12.58 -30.74
N GLN A 203 -20.74 12.39 -29.42
CA GLN A 203 -20.24 13.31 -28.39
C GLN A 203 -18.91 12.89 -27.76
N ALA A 204 -18.40 11.72 -28.16
CA ALA A 204 -17.23 11.10 -27.53
C ALA A 204 -15.95 11.97 -27.64
N ILE A 205 -15.74 12.62 -28.79
CA ILE A 205 -14.56 13.50 -29.02
C ILE A 205 -14.56 14.70 -28.07
N ASP A 206 -15.72 15.35 -27.87
CA ASP A 206 -15.78 16.50 -26.94
C ASP A 206 -15.61 16.09 -25.50
N LEU A 207 -16.12 14.93 -25.09
CA LEU A 207 -15.91 14.37 -23.76
C LEU A 207 -14.43 13.96 -23.54
N ALA A 208 -13.76 13.38 -24.54
CA ALA A 208 -12.33 13.10 -24.45
C ALA A 208 -11.50 14.37 -24.26
N ARG A 209 -11.85 15.45 -24.96
CA ARG A 209 -11.23 16.77 -24.77
C ARG A 209 -11.48 17.35 -23.39
N GLN A 210 -12.69 17.19 -22.83
CA GLN A 210 -13.01 17.59 -21.47
C GLN A 210 -12.23 16.75 -20.44
N ALA A 211 -12.12 15.43 -20.66
CA ALA A 211 -11.35 14.52 -19.83
C ALA A 211 -9.86 14.92 -19.77
N SER A 212 -9.29 15.24 -20.95
CA SER A 212 -7.91 15.71 -21.05
C SER A 212 -7.69 17.03 -20.28
N LYS A 213 -8.62 17.99 -20.35
CA LYS A 213 -8.57 19.23 -19.55
C LYS A 213 -8.60 18.98 -18.03
N ARG A 214 -9.17 17.85 -17.59
CA ARG A 214 -9.18 17.41 -16.18
C ARG A 214 -7.98 16.55 -15.81
N GLY A 215 -6.97 16.44 -16.69
CA GLY A 215 -5.73 15.70 -16.45
C GLY A 215 -5.83 14.19 -16.69
N MET A 216 -6.89 13.71 -17.36
CA MET A 216 -7.02 12.30 -17.78
C MET A 216 -6.50 12.14 -19.20
N ILE A 217 -5.63 11.16 -19.43
CA ILE A 217 -5.18 10.78 -20.77
C ILE A 217 -6.07 9.65 -21.27
N VAL A 218 -6.59 9.78 -22.52
CA VAL A 218 -7.47 8.80 -23.11
C VAL A 218 -6.77 8.11 -24.27
N HIS A 219 -6.38 6.86 -24.07
CA HIS A 219 -5.93 5.97 -25.14
C HIS A 219 -7.11 5.22 -25.72
N THR A 220 -7.06 4.93 -27.01
CA THR A 220 -8.08 4.12 -27.68
C THR A 220 -7.46 2.88 -28.27
N VAL A 221 -8.18 1.78 -28.17
CA VAL A 221 -7.81 0.50 -28.76
C VAL A 221 -8.94 0.06 -29.68
N GLY A 222 -8.68 0.04 -30.97
CA GLY A 222 -9.58 -0.47 -31.98
C GLY A 222 -9.45 -1.98 -32.13
N VAL A 223 -10.56 -2.70 -32.05
CA VAL A 223 -10.58 -4.15 -32.15
C VAL A 223 -11.39 -4.58 -33.37
N GLY A 224 -10.75 -5.29 -34.28
CA GLY A 224 -11.39 -5.73 -35.51
C GLY A 224 -10.65 -5.42 -36.78
N THR A 225 -11.30 -5.57 -37.89
CA THR A 225 -10.77 -5.31 -39.24
C THR A 225 -11.66 -4.30 -39.99
N GLU A 226 -11.03 -3.57 -40.91
CA GLU A 226 -11.75 -2.63 -41.82
C GLU A 226 -12.63 -3.34 -42.82
N SER A 227 -12.36 -4.62 -43.14
CA SER A 227 -13.21 -5.44 -43.98
C SER A 227 -14.52 -5.84 -43.31
N GLY A 228 -14.56 -5.76 -41.98
CA GLY A 228 -15.71 -6.13 -41.18
C GLY A 228 -15.95 -7.64 -41.08
N SER A 229 -16.91 -8.02 -40.25
CA SER A 229 -17.37 -9.40 -40.07
C SER A 229 -18.83 -9.44 -39.69
N LEU A 230 -19.49 -10.56 -40.01
CA LEU A 230 -20.81 -10.86 -39.48
C LEU A 230 -20.75 -11.16 -37.99
N ILE A 231 -21.80 -10.78 -37.29
CA ILE A 231 -21.89 -10.97 -35.82
C ILE A 231 -22.59 -12.31 -35.55
N PRO A 232 -21.90 -13.34 -35.02
CA PRO A 232 -22.54 -14.60 -34.71
C PRO A 232 -23.46 -14.43 -33.49
N VAL A 233 -24.63 -15.06 -33.57
CA VAL A 233 -25.63 -15.19 -32.51
C VAL A 233 -26.08 -16.63 -32.44
N ASN A 234 -26.41 -17.12 -31.25
CA ASN A 234 -27.04 -18.41 -31.08
C ASN A 234 -28.54 -18.20 -30.96
N ASP A 235 -29.32 -18.98 -31.73
CA ASP A 235 -30.77 -18.97 -31.56
C ASP A 235 -31.21 -19.66 -30.25
N ALA A 236 -32.50 -19.67 -29.99
CA ALA A 236 -33.08 -20.30 -28.81
C ALA A 236 -32.85 -21.82 -28.76
N GLN A 237 -32.50 -22.44 -29.87
CA GLN A 237 -32.18 -23.87 -30.00
C GLN A 237 -30.67 -24.12 -29.93
N GLY A 238 -29.85 -23.06 -29.79
CA GLY A 238 -28.38 -23.16 -29.78
C GLY A 238 -27.76 -23.33 -31.16
N ILE A 239 -28.55 -23.14 -32.25
CA ILE A 239 -28.03 -23.16 -33.60
C ILE A 239 -27.37 -21.82 -33.92
N ARG A 240 -26.17 -21.88 -34.46
CA ARG A 240 -25.42 -20.70 -34.87
C ARG A 240 -26.07 -19.99 -36.07
N ASP A 241 -26.46 -18.76 -35.88
CA ASP A 241 -26.94 -17.84 -36.95
C ASP A 241 -26.14 -16.52 -36.85
N TYR A 242 -26.50 -15.55 -37.65
CA TYR A 242 -25.91 -14.23 -37.69
C TYR A 242 -26.95 -13.15 -37.42
N LYS A 243 -26.51 -12.08 -36.73
CA LYS A 243 -27.38 -10.95 -36.41
C LYS A 243 -27.96 -10.33 -37.66
N ARG A 244 -29.28 -10.05 -37.62
CA ARG A 244 -30.05 -9.41 -38.70
C ARG A 244 -30.63 -8.09 -38.20
N ASP A 245 -30.75 -7.14 -39.07
CA ASP A 245 -31.47 -5.89 -38.81
C ASP A 245 -33.01 -6.10 -38.83
N GLY A 246 -33.77 -4.99 -38.64
CA GLY A 246 -35.23 -5.04 -38.66
C GLY A 246 -35.84 -5.44 -40.01
N ASP A 247 -35.07 -5.34 -41.08
CA ASP A 247 -35.45 -5.73 -42.45
C ASP A 247 -35.00 -7.15 -42.81
N GLY A 248 -34.39 -7.87 -41.89
CA GLY A 248 -33.88 -9.24 -42.05
C GLY A 248 -32.53 -9.36 -42.77
N LYS A 249 -31.86 -8.26 -43.08
CA LYS A 249 -30.51 -8.26 -43.67
C LYS A 249 -29.45 -8.58 -42.63
N LEU A 250 -28.38 -9.26 -43.05
CA LEU A 250 -27.23 -9.56 -42.20
C LEU A 250 -26.51 -8.27 -41.79
N VAL A 251 -26.23 -8.14 -40.48
CA VAL A 251 -25.49 -7.02 -39.94
C VAL A 251 -24.00 -7.33 -39.97
N THR A 252 -23.24 -6.44 -40.62
CA THR A 252 -21.76 -6.51 -40.62
C THR A 252 -21.21 -5.40 -39.74
N SER A 253 -20.40 -5.74 -38.77
CA SER A 253 -19.67 -4.78 -37.94
C SER A 253 -18.31 -4.49 -38.56
N ILE A 254 -17.95 -3.23 -38.65
CA ILE A 254 -16.68 -2.75 -39.25
C ILE A 254 -15.96 -1.90 -38.21
N LEU A 255 -14.64 -2.10 -38.09
CA LEU A 255 -13.81 -1.26 -37.23
C LEU A 255 -13.74 0.18 -37.77
N ASN A 256 -14.16 1.15 -36.97
CA ASN A 256 -14.07 2.56 -37.32
C ASN A 256 -12.82 3.20 -36.68
N GLU A 257 -11.67 3.07 -37.36
CA GLU A 257 -10.41 3.61 -36.82
C GLU A 257 -10.39 5.13 -36.76
N SER A 258 -11.09 5.84 -37.66
CA SER A 258 -10.99 7.31 -37.73
C SER A 258 -11.51 7.95 -36.45
N ILE A 259 -12.69 7.55 -35.98
CA ILE A 259 -13.27 8.10 -34.75
C ILE A 259 -12.41 7.77 -33.50
N LEU A 260 -11.80 6.58 -33.45
CA LEU A 260 -10.95 6.18 -32.36
C LEU A 260 -9.64 7.00 -32.31
N ARG A 261 -9.06 7.32 -33.46
CA ARG A 261 -7.92 8.23 -33.56
C ARG A 261 -8.28 9.64 -33.11
N ASP A 262 -9.42 10.17 -33.57
CA ASP A 262 -9.89 11.50 -33.18
C ASP A 262 -10.15 11.59 -31.66
N ILE A 263 -10.69 10.53 -31.04
CA ILE A 263 -10.88 10.44 -29.58
C ILE A 263 -9.53 10.40 -28.87
N ALA A 264 -8.57 9.59 -29.35
CA ALA A 264 -7.23 9.52 -28.74
C ALA A 264 -6.51 10.85 -28.83
N ASP A 265 -6.53 11.51 -29.98
CA ASP A 265 -5.90 12.82 -30.20
C ASP A 265 -6.55 13.90 -29.30
N ALA A 266 -7.88 13.93 -29.20
CA ALA A 266 -8.61 14.83 -28.31
C ALA A 266 -8.30 14.57 -26.82
N GLY A 267 -8.01 13.31 -26.47
CA GLY A 267 -7.66 12.84 -25.13
C GLY A 267 -6.17 12.92 -24.79
N ASN A 268 -5.33 13.49 -25.68
CA ASN A 268 -3.86 13.49 -25.55
C ASN A 268 -3.25 12.09 -25.37
N GLY A 269 -3.88 11.07 -25.93
CA GLY A 269 -3.46 9.69 -25.88
C GLY A 269 -2.93 9.15 -27.21
N SER A 270 -2.96 7.84 -27.35
CA SER A 270 -2.50 7.13 -28.55
C SER A 270 -3.54 6.10 -28.95
N TYR A 271 -3.69 5.90 -30.27
CA TYR A 271 -4.50 4.83 -30.83
C TYR A 271 -3.65 3.58 -31.05
N VAL A 272 -4.20 2.40 -30.70
CA VAL A 272 -3.60 1.09 -30.95
C VAL A 272 -4.65 0.18 -31.56
N ARG A 273 -4.25 -0.73 -32.46
CA ARG A 273 -5.15 -1.72 -33.06
C ARG A 273 -4.84 -3.12 -32.52
N PHE A 274 -5.88 -3.85 -32.10
CA PHE A 274 -5.83 -5.28 -31.84
C PHE A 274 -6.39 -6.04 -33.03
N ASP A 275 -5.52 -6.69 -33.76
CA ASP A 275 -5.82 -7.56 -34.86
C ASP A 275 -5.27 -8.98 -34.62
N ASN A 276 -5.19 -9.82 -35.66
CA ASN A 276 -4.62 -11.17 -35.56
C ASN A 276 -3.10 -11.21 -35.38
N LYS A 277 -2.41 -10.05 -35.42
CA LYS A 277 -0.99 -9.94 -35.12
C LYS A 277 -0.80 -9.75 -33.59
N PRO A 278 0.42 -9.98 -33.07
CA PRO A 278 0.72 -9.59 -31.70
C PRO A 278 0.46 -8.10 -31.50
N ALA A 279 -0.37 -7.76 -30.51
CA ALA A 279 -0.75 -6.38 -30.26
C ALA A 279 0.46 -5.54 -29.86
N ASN A 280 0.62 -4.38 -30.48
CA ASN A 280 1.67 -3.43 -30.13
C ASN A 280 1.17 -2.39 -29.13
N PHE A 281 0.80 -2.84 -27.93
CA PHE A 281 0.40 -1.93 -26.84
C PHE A 281 1.61 -1.21 -26.18
N ARG A 282 2.84 -1.39 -26.72
CA ARG A 282 4.05 -0.73 -26.20
C ARG A 282 3.93 0.79 -26.19
N ALA A 283 3.21 1.37 -27.14
CA ALA A 283 2.99 2.81 -27.16
C ALA A 283 2.23 3.28 -25.91
N ILE A 284 1.18 2.56 -25.51
CA ILE A 284 0.40 2.85 -24.28
C ILE A 284 1.28 2.59 -23.05
N MET A 285 1.96 1.45 -22.98
CA MET A 285 2.83 1.13 -21.85
C MET A 285 3.97 2.15 -21.69
N ASN A 286 4.63 2.54 -22.78
CA ASN A 286 5.67 3.56 -22.74
C ASN A 286 5.12 4.93 -22.30
N ALA A 287 3.91 5.29 -22.71
CA ALA A 287 3.25 6.51 -22.25
C ALA A 287 3.00 6.46 -20.74
N ILE A 288 2.49 5.33 -20.23
CA ILE A 288 2.28 5.10 -18.78
C ILE A 288 3.62 5.17 -18.03
N ASP A 289 4.66 4.50 -18.52
CA ASP A 289 5.98 4.47 -17.87
C ASP A 289 6.70 5.83 -17.89
N SER A 290 6.44 6.66 -18.91
CA SER A 290 7.00 8.01 -19.01
C SER A 290 6.31 9.03 -18.09
N MET A 291 5.14 8.72 -17.58
CA MET A 291 4.49 9.57 -16.60
C MET A 291 5.26 9.56 -15.28
N GLU A 292 5.34 10.74 -14.66
CA GLU A 292 5.95 10.87 -13.35
C GLU A 292 5.10 10.10 -12.32
N LYS A 293 5.57 8.93 -11.90
CA LYS A 293 4.85 8.06 -10.97
C LYS A 293 4.74 8.71 -9.60
N ARG A 294 3.52 8.99 -9.17
CA ARG A 294 3.25 9.57 -7.85
C ARG A 294 3.33 8.51 -6.77
N THR A 295 3.80 8.94 -5.61
CA THR A 295 3.74 8.15 -4.39
C THR A 295 2.27 7.98 -3.95
N LEU A 296 1.69 6.82 -4.17
CA LEU A 296 0.37 6.47 -3.67
C LEU A 296 0.51 6.02 -2.20
N LYS A 297 -0.18 6.70 -1.30
CA LYS A 297 -0.24 6.28 0.11
C LYS A 297 -1.15 5.05 0.21
N SER A 298 -0.55 3.89 0.34
CA SER A 298 -1.26 2.65 0.66
C SER A 298 -1.03 2.30 2.12
N ASN A 299 -2.10 2.10 2.88
CA ASN A 299 -2.01 1.61 4.25
C ASN A 299 -1.76 0.10 4.21
N VAL A 300 -0.51 -0.31 4.16
CA VAL A 300 -0.17 -1.73 4.28
C VAL A 300 1.07 -1.91 5.14
N TYR A 301 0.88 -2.69 6.17
CA TYR A 301 1.80 -3.40 7.06
C TYR A 301 2.40 -2.67 8.25
N SER A 302 2.24 -3.41 9.32
CA SER A 302 2.77 -3.28 10.64
C SER A 302 4.30 -3.27 10.64
N GLU A 303 4.91 -2.12 10.74
CA GLU A 303 6.23 -2.04 11.34
C GLU A 303 6.06 -2.10 12.86
N TYR A 304 6.86 -2.95 13.50
CA TYR A 304 6.94 -2.96 14.96
C TYR A 304 7.49 -1.64 15.46
N GLU A 305 6.78 -1.00 16.38
CA GLU A 305 7.20 0.28 16.93
C GLU A 305 8.32 0.09 17.95
N ASP A 306 9.42 0.83 17.78
CA ASP A 306 10.53 0.83 18.72
C ASP A 306 10.12 1.52 20.03
N GLN A 307 9.97 0.77 21.13
CA GLN A 307 9.53 1.27 22.43
C GLN A 307 10.70 1.60 23.38
N TYR A 308 11.92 1.79 22.86
CA TYR A 308 13.10 2.09 23.67
C TYR A 308 12.95 3.36 24.52
N GLN A 309 12.16 4.33 24.05
CA GLN A 309 11.96 5.62 24.74
C GLN A 309 11.29 5.44 26.11
N SER A 310 10.24 4.63 26.18
CA SER A 310 9.50 4.37 27.43
C SER A 310 10.38 3.72 28.48
N PHE A 311 11.18 2.73 28.08
CA PHE A 311 12.15 2.05 28.96
C PHE A 311 13.33 2.95 29.31
N GLY A 312 13.77 3.82 28.39
CA GLY A 312 14.80 4.82 28.64
C GLY A 312 14.38 5.82 29.73
N ILE A 313 13.18 6.37 29.62
CA ILE A 313 12.61 7.30 30.63
C ILE A 313 12.52 6.61 31.99
N LEU A 314 12.04 5.37 32.03
CA LEU A 314 11.95 4.59 33.27
C LEU A 314 13.33 4.39 33.91
N SER A 315 14.35 4.07 33.10
CA SER A 315 15.72 3.92 33.56
C SER A 315 16.27 5.20 34.17
N VAL A 316 16.11 6.34 33.51
CA VAL A 316 16.54 7.65 34.02
C VAL A 316 15.81 8.00 35.31
N GLY A 317 14.52 7.73 35.40
CA GLY A 317 13.74 7.93 36.64
C GLY A 317 14.26 7.11 37.81
N LEU A 318 14.54 5.84 37.59
CA LEU A 318 15.14 4.96 38.60
C LEU A 318 16.54 5.44 39.02
N MET A 319 17.34 5.92 38.08
CA MET A 319 18.67 6.49 38.35
C MET A 319 18.57 7.76 39.20
N MET A 320 17.65 8.67 38.88
CA MET A 320 17.40 9.88 39.68
C MET A 320 17.00 9.55 41.11
N VAL A 321 16.05 8.63 41.31
CA VAL A 321 15.62 8.18 42.63
C VAL A 321 16.84 7.62 43.42
N GLY A 322 17.65 6.79 42.76
CA GLY A 322 18.87 6.26 43.35
C GLY A 322 19.88 7.35 43.74
N MET A 323 20.08 8.37 42.89
CA MET A 323 21.02 9.46 43.17
C MET A 323 20.54 10.39 44.27
N LEU A 324 19.28 10.75 44.29
CA LEU A 324 18.67 11.70 45.23
C LEU A 324 18.46 11.08 46.63
N MET A 325 18.57 9.75 46.79
CA MET A 325 18.33 9.08 48.04
C MET A 325 19.41 9.45 49.10
N PRO A 326 19.03 10.12 50.20
CA PRO A 326 20.00 10.56 51.22
C PRO A 326 20.53 9.36 52.01
N THR A 327 21.84 9.20 52.02
CA THR A 327 22.54 8.08 52.71
C THR A 327 22.84 8.37 54.17
N ARG A 328 22.70 9.61 54.63
CA ARG A 328 22.95 10.03 56.00
C ARG A 328 21.66 10.06 56.83
N ASN A 329 21.75 9.59 58.08
CA ASN A 329 20.71 9.85 59.08
C ASN A 329 20.81 11.31 59.52
N LYS A 330 19.77 12.09 59.30
CA LYS A 330 19.61 13.36 60.02
C LYS A 330 19.29 12.99 61.47
N LYS A 331 20.29 12.88 62.37
CA LYS A 331 20.02 13.01 63.78
C LYS A 331 19.59 14.46 63.96
N GLN A 332 18.41 14.69 64.48
CA GLN A 332 18.10 15.93 65.17
C GLN A 332 19.14 16.06 66.27
N GLU A 333 20.10 16.98 66.12
CA GLU A 333 20.84 17.48 67.26
C GLU A 333 19.79 18.26 68.07
N GLU A 334 19.25 17.63 69.10
CA GLU A 334 18.60 18.37 70.16
C GLU A 334 19.65 19.33 70.67
N TRP A 335 19.44 20.61 70.41
CA TRP A 335 20.22 21.70 70.96
C TRP A 335 20.00 21.70 72.48
N ARG A 336 20.86 21.01 73.25
CA ARG A 336 20.93 21.12 74.68
C ARG A 336 21.64 22.41 74.94
N GLY A 337 20.85 23.42 75.32
CA GLY A 337 21.36 24.73 75.67
C GLY A 337 22.48 24.61 76.68
N ARG A 338 23.41 25.54 76.63
CA ARG A 338 24.64 25.64 77.41
C ARG A 338 24.45 25.86 78.92
N PHE A 339 23.22 25.81 79.40
CA PHE A 339 22.82 26.07 80.77
C PHE A 339 22.02 24.90 81.35
N VAL A 340 22.64 23.76 81.61
CA VAL A 340 22.21 22.84 82.63
C VAL A 340 23.47 22.47 83.41
N GLN A 341 23.53 23.13 84.58
CA GLN A 341 24.41 22.70 85.68
C GLN A 341 23.95 21.38 86.20
#